data_0002e409bfa39d0f6c2950322905ef90
#
_entry.id   0002e409bfa39d0f6c2950322905ef90
#
_cell.length_a   1.000
_cell.length_b   1.000
_cell.length_c   1.000
_cell.angle_alpha   90.00
_cell.angle_beta   90.00
_cell.angle_gamma   90.00
#
_symmetry.space_group_name_H-M   'P 1'
#
loop_
_entity.id
_entity.type
_entity.pdbx_description
1 polymer ?
#
loop_
_entity_poly.entity_id
_entity_poly.type
_entity_poly.pdbx_seq_one_letter_code
_entity_poly.pdbx_strand_id
1 'polypeptide(L)'
;MMLTEWGKQLDKSCPLPEYPRPQFVRDSYLSLNGMWQCAFTRNSTVPVQMDTAICVPFSPETPLSGVERTLKPGEYLHYRRTFALPENFNRGRVFLHFGAVDQMCTVYLNGVQVGGHQGGYTPFTLELTEALQPGENKLEVSVQDFTDENQYSRGKQKTKRGGIWYSPQSGIWQSVWLESTPVEFLEKVRITPDYDGTAVHFEFFGTDHVRTRIYDGETLVADTTDTDVPLPDFKSWSPESPFLYQVEFEACGEVIRSYFGMRKFSVGRDLDGLPRLFLNNKPYFHNGLLDQGYYPDGFLTPPANAAMAYDVTHVKRCGFNMLRKHIKMEPLLWYHYCAVQGILVWQDMINGGGHYGLEISAIPFVGITLDDRKYKTFKRTDAAARELYYQELWEMVDALYNCPCIAMWVPFNEGWGQFDSTVAYNLLKEWDPTRTVDAASGWHPCGDSDVISKHIYFTPIRVHAGDKPWLLTEFGGYALKTPGHTWNERTFGYRVYPSKEKLTAAYQKLFNKVIIPQIKTGLAATVYTQVTDVEDEINGLMTYDRQVAKIDPAVLQKINEKVKY
;
A
#
# COMPACT_ATOMS: atom_id res chain seq x y z
N MET A 1 26.57 6.98 -0.42
CA MET A 1 25.24 6.55 0.04
C MET A 1 24.24 7.65 -0.31
N MET A 2 23.10 7.30 -0.91
CA MET A 2 22.04 8.26 -1.29
C MET A 2 21.06 8.39 -0.11
N LEU A 3 20.81 9.61 0.33
CA LEU A 3 19.83 9.91 1.38
C LEU A 3 18.84 10.95 0.86
N THR A 4 17.60 10.82 1.27
CA THR A 4 16.59 11.89 1.10
C THR A 4 16.85 13.03 2.09
N GLU A 5 16.23 14.19 1.88
CA GLU A 5 16.33 15.29 2.84
C GLU A 5 15.75 14.93 4.21
N TRP A 6 14.70 14.10 4.24
CA TRP A 6 14.11 13.59 5.49
C TRP A 6 15.03 12.60 6.21
N GLY A 7 15.70 11.70 5.47
CA GLY A 7 16.63 10.74 6.05
C GLY A 7 17.87 11.42 6.67
N LYS A 8 18.33 12.56 6.09
CA LYS A 8 19.41 13.38 6.68
C LYS A 8 19.02 14.01 8.02
N GLN A 9 17.73 14.23 8.26
CA GLN A 9 17.17 14.90 9.43
C GLN A 9 16.52 13.93 10.42
N LEU A 10 16.64 12.61 10.20
CA LEU A 10 16.01 11.59 11.03
C LEU A 10 16.41 11.71 12.50
N ASP A 11 15.43 11.89 13.38
CA ASP A 11 15.62 11.68 14.82
C ASP A 11 15.44 10.19 15.14
N LYS A 12 16.55 9.50 15.37
CA LYS A 12 16.58 8.07 15.71
C LYS A 12 15.98 7.74 17.08
N SER A 13 15.77 8.72 17.93
CA SER A 13 15.11 8.51 19.24
C SER A 13 13.58 8.39 19.11
N CYS A 14 12.99 9.00 18.09
CA CYS A 14 11.55 9.01 17.85
C CYS A 14 11.22 9.07 16.32
N PRO A 15 11.58 8.05 15.53
CA PRO A 15 11.26 8.00 14.11
C PRO A 15 9.76 7.75 13.92
N LEU A 16 9.15 8.38 12.91
CA LEU A 16 7.74 8.21 12.56
C LEU A 16 6.82 8.36 13.79
N PRO A 17 6.80 9.54 14.45
CA PRO A 17 6.13 9.71 15.74
C PRO A 17 4.60 9.78 15.67
N GLU A 18 4.04 10.01 14.47
CA GLU A 18 2.61 10.21 14.27
C GLU A 18 1.82 8.93 14.56
N TYR A 19 0.58 9.08 15.02
CA TYR A 19 -0.31 7.96 15.30
C TYR A 19 -0.59 7.13 14.03
N PRO A 20 -0.35 5.81 14.03
CA PRO A 20 -0.31 5.03 12.79
C PRO A 20 -1.68 4.67 12.18
N ARG A 21 -2.78 4.72 12.96
CA ARG A 21 -4.14 4.32 12.53
C ARG A 21 -5.11 5.50 12.47
N PRO A 22 -5.03 6.40 11.48
CA PRO A 22 -5.79 7.66 11.46
C PRO A 22 -7.32 7.46 11.36
N GLN A 23 -7.79 6.28 11.00
CA GLN A 23 -9.23 5.94 10.94
C GLN A 23 -9.72 5.15 12.17
N PHE A 24 -8.89 5.02 13.21
CA PHE A 24 -9.28 4.36 14.45
C PHE A 24 -8.40 4.86 15.61
N VAL A 25 -8.51 6.16 15.92
CA VAL A 25 -7.61 6.86 16.85
C VAL A 25 -8.09 6.72 18.28
N ARG A 26 -7.24 6.12 19.13
CA ARG A 26 -7.39 6.07 20.58
C ARG A 26 -6.49 7.09 21.27
N ASP A 27 -6.87 7.52 22.45
CA ASP A 27 -6.04 8.41 23.29
C ASP A 27 -4.91 7.67 24.00
N SER A 28 -5.03 6.34 24.17
CA SER A 28 -3.99 5.51 24.76
C SER A 28 -2.99 5.09 23.68
N TYR A 29 -1.90 5.81 23.55
CA TYR A 29 -0.87 5.54 22.54
C TYR A 29 0.53 5.65 23.14
N LEU A 30 1.37 4.65 22.90
CA LEU A 30 2.77 4.67 23.25
C LEU A 30 3.60 4.09 22.08
N SER A 31 4.36 4.94 21.39
CA SER A 31 5.27 4.50 20.35
C SER A 31 6.42 3.67 20.92
N LEU A 32 6.71 2.55 20.28
CA LEU A 32 7.91 1.75 20.50
C LEU A 32 8.94 1.88 19.38
N ASN A 33 8.74 2.81 18.43
CA ASN A 33 9.77 3.15 17.45
C ASN A 33 11.02 3.73 18.13
N GLY A 34 12.17 3.65 17.46
CA GLY A 34 13.44 4.19 17.97
C GLY A 34 14.51 3.14 18.09
N MET A 35 15.45 3.33 19.01
CA MET A 35 16.60 2.42 19.13
C MET A 35 16.24 1.15 19.89
N TRP A 36 16.51 0.00 19.24
CA TRP A 36 16.39 -1.33 19.82
C TRP A 36 17.76 -2.00 19.81
N GLN A 37 17.92 -3.10 20.55
CA GLN A 37 19.04 -4.02 20.41
C GLN A 37 18.67 -5.12 19.41
N CYS A 38 19.66 -5.61 18.65
CA CYS A 38 19.46 -6.75 17.78
C CYS A 38 20.66 -7.70 17.72
N ALA A 39 20.39 -8.92 17.29
CA ALA A 39 21.42 -9.93 17.03
C ALA A 39 20.99 -10.84 15.87
N PHE A 40 21.97 -11.33 15.11
CA PHE A 40 21.77 -12.31 14.04
C PHE A 40 22.33 -13.65 14.48
N THR A 41 21.51 -14.69 14.42
CA THR A 41 21.90 -16.06 14.83
C THR A 41 21.46 -17.09 13.80
N ARG A 42 21.84 -18.35 14.00
CA ARG A 42 21.29 -19.48 13.26
C ARG A 42 20.37 -20.33 14.15
N ASN A 43 19.94 -19.78 15.26
CA ASN A 43 19.13 -20.46 16.25
C ASN A 43 17.87 -19.63 16.52
N SER A 44 16.72 -20.27 16.64
CA SER A 44 15.44 -19.62 16.98
C SER A 44 15.38 -19.07 18.42
N THR A 45 16.27 -19.55 19.30
CA THR A 45 16.34 -19.06 20.68
C THR A 45 16.93 -17.66 20.72
N VAL A 46 16.19 -16.74 21.33
CA VAL A 46 16.64 -15.35 21.51
C VAL A 46 17.92 -15.34 22.36
N PRO A 47 19.04 -14.76 21.87
CA PRO A 47 20.30 -14.76 22.58
C PRO A 47 20.25 -13.86 23.82
N VAL A 48 21.02 -14.25 24.86
CA VAL A 48 21.12 -13.45 26.10
C VAL A 48 21.76 -12.08 25.80
N GLN A 49 22.83 -12.09 25.00
CA GLN A 49 23.53 -10.86 24.59
C GLN A 49 23.09 -10.44 23.19
N MET A 50 22.83 -9.15 23.02
CA MET A 50 22.60 -8.50 21.75
C MET A 50 23.61 -7.36 21.60
N ASP A 51 24.46 -7.46 20.60
CA ASP A 51 25.67 -6.65 20.44
C ASP A 51 25.51 -5.49 19.44
N THR A 52 24.37 -5.42 18.78
CA THR A 52 24.11 -4.44 17.73
C THR A 52 22.89 -3.59 18.08
N ALA A 53 22.96 -2.28 17.81
CA ALA A 53 21.83 -1.38 17.91
C ALA A 53 21.17 -1.19 16.53
N ILE A 54 19.84 -1.16 16.49
CA ILE A 54 19.04 -0.95 15.28
C ILE A 54 17.98 0.11 15.51
N CYS A 55 17.78 0.98 14.53
CA CYS A 55 16.69 1.97 14.55
C CYS A 55 15.41 1.38 13.94
N VAL A 56 14.44 1.01 14.77
CA VAL A 56 13.11 0.52 14.36
C VAL A 56 12.22 1.73 14.02
N PRO A 57 11.48 1.72 12.89
CA PRO A 57 11.14 0.55 12.08
C PRO A 57 11.95 0.41 10.78
N PHE A 58 13.22 0.71 10.77
CA PHE A 58 14.02 0.53 9.56
C PHE A 58 14.62 -0.87 9.49
N SER A 59 14.38 -1.57 8.37
CA SER A 59 14.94 -2.91 8.12
C SER A 59 16.46 -2.93 8.20
N PRO A 60 17.09 -4.00 8.69
CA PRO A 60 18.55 -4.04 8.92
C PRO A 60 19.38 -3.81 7.66
N GLU A 61 18.84 -4.01 6.47
CA GLU A 61 19.48 -3.76 5.19
C GLU A 61 19.65 -2.27 4.87
N THR A 62 18.84 -1.41 5.52
CA THR A 62 18.74 0.01 5.17
C THR A 62 19.80 0.87 5.88
N PRO A 63 20.22 1.97 5.24
CA PRO A 63 21.11 2.96 5.87
C PRO A 63 20.53 3.55 7.17
N LEU A 64 19.24 3.82 7.23
CA LEU A 64 18.62 4.45 8.39
C LEU A 64 18.53 3.53 9.61
N SER A 65 18.57 2.21 9.41
CA SER A 65 18.64 1.24 10.51
C SER A 65 19.94 1.38 11.31
N GLY A 66 21.04 1.75 10.65
CA GLY A 66 22.39 1.79 11.21
C GLY A 66 23.10 0.42 11.25
N VAL A 67 22.52 -0.62 10.65
CA VAL A 67 23.07 -2.00 10.62
C VAL A 67 23.68 -2.33 9.28
N GLU A 68 22.98 -2.06 8.18
CA GLU A 68 23.39 -2.30 6.80
C GLU A 68 23.80 -3.77 6.53
N ARG A 69 23.04 -4.71 7.07
CA ARG A 69 23.26 -6.15 6.93
C ARG A 69 22.02 -6.85 6.42
N THR A 70 22.17 -7.63 5.32
CA THR A 70 21.10 -8.49 4.81
C THR A 70 20.93 -9.74 5.66
N LEU A 71 19.71 -10.04 6.09
CA LEU A 71 19.34 -11.31 6.69
C LEU A 71 19.36 -12.39 5.61
N LYS A 72 20.01 -13.53 5.91
CA LYS A 72 20.12 -14.63 4.95
C LYS A 72 19.14 -15.75 5.30
N PRO A 73 18.62 -16.48 4.31
CA PRO A 73 17.83 -17.67 4.56
C PRO A 73 18.50 -18.62 5.55
N GLY A 74 17.72 -19.06 6.56
CA GLY A 74 18.23 -19.89 7.67
C GLY A 74 18.91 -19.13 8.80
N GLU A 75 19.04 -17.81 8.73
CA GLU A 75 19.37 -16.95 9.86
C GLU A 75 18.10 -16.46 10.56
N TYR A 76 18.25 -16.08 11.81
CA TYR A 76 17.24 -15.40 12.63
C TYR A 76 17.75 -14.01 12.98
N LEU A 77 16.88 -13.00 12.84
CA LEU A 77 17.09 -11.65 13.36
C LEU A 77 16.27 -11.51 14.64
N HIS A 78 16.97 -11.29 15.74
CA HIS A 78 16.35 -11.08 17.04
C HIS A 78 16.40 -9.60 17.40
N TYR A 79 15.29 -9.08 17.88
CA TYR A 79 15.15 -7.72 18.40
C TYR A 79 14.86 -7.77 19.90
N ARG A 80 15.33 -6.76 20.63
CA ARG A 80 14.99 -6.54 22.05
C ARG A 80 14.81 -5.07 22.33
N ARG A 81 13.74 -4.76 23.06
CA ARG A 81 13.50 -3.44 23.66
C ARG A 81 12.94 -3.59 25.07
N THR A 82 13.38 -2.72 25.97
CA THR A 82 12.74 -2.54 27.27
C THR A 82 11.85 -1.31 27.24
N PHE A 83 10.72 -1.39 27.95
CA PHE A 83 9.78 -0.28 28.12
C PHE A 83 9.08 -0.36 29.48
N ALA A 84 8.61 0.77 29.96
CA ALA A 84 7.68 0.85 31.09
C ALA A 84 6.41 1.54 30.63
N LEU A 85 5.26 1.08 31.09
CA LEU A 85 4.00 1.75 30.84
C LEU A 85 3.94 3.07 31.62
N PRO A 86 3.49 4.17 30.99
CA PRO A 86 3.17 5.40 31.73
C PRO A 86 2.15 5.15 32.83
N GLU A 87 2.16 5.98 33.86
CA GLU A 87 1.16 5.94 34.91
C GLU A 87 -0.26 6.05 34.30
N ASN A 88 -1.19 5.21 34.78
CA ASN A 88 -2.57 5.13 34.29
C ASN A 88 -2.72 4.75 32.79
N PHE A 89 -1.67 4.26 32.13
CA PHE A 89 -1.76 3.82 30.74
C PHE A 89 -2.66 2.58 30.61
N ASN A 90 -2.50 1.58 31.49
CA ASN A 90 -3.30 0.34 31.45
C ASN A 90 -4.72 0.61 31.98
N ARG A 91 -5.71 0.51 31.08
CA ARG A 91 -7.15 0.70 31.34
C ARG A 91 -7.92 -0.62 31.50
N GLY A 92 -7.22 -1.77 31.41
CA GLY A 92 -7.82 -3.11 31.48
C GLY A 92 -7.11 -4.11 30.59
N ARG A 93 -6.95 -3.81 29.32
CA ARG A 93 -6.19 -4.62 28.36
C ARG A 93 -5.12 -3.77 27.67
N VAL A 94 -4.01 -4.38 27.30
CA VAL A 94 -2.90 -3.73 26.59
C VAL A 94 -2.56 -4.54 25.34
N PHE A 95 -2.52 -3.85 24.22
CA PHE A 95 -2.24 -4.42 22.91
C PHE A 95 -0.94 -3.89 22.32
N LEU A 96 -0.17 -4.78 21.74
CA LEU A 96 1.01 -4.49 20.94
C LEU A 96 0.62 -4.61 19.45
N HIS A 97 0.89 -3.55 18.71
CA HIS A 97 0.62 -3.47 17.29
C HIS A 97 1.92 -3.39 16.50
N PHE A 98 1.97 -4.13 15.40
CA PHE A 98 2.98 -4.00 14.37
C PHE A 98 2.30 -3.59 13.06
N GLY A 99 2.84 -2.57 12.40
CA GLY A 99 2.38 -2.20 11.06
C GLY A 99 2.78 -3.24 10.01
N ALA A 100 3.99 -3.79 10.10
CA ALA A 100 4.43 -4.95 9.32
C ALA A 100 5.78 -5.50 9.82
N VAL A 101 5.98 -6.82 9.68
CA VAL A 101 7.25 -7.53 9.97
C VAL A 101 7.50 -8.56 8.88
N ASP A 102 8.55 -8.39 8.09
CA ASP A 102 8.90 -9.29 6.98
C ASP A 102 9.91 -10.35 7.42
N GLN A 103 9.65 -11.66 7.32
CA GLN A 103 8.52 -12.31 6.66
C GLN A 103 7.69 -13.11 7.67
N MET A 104 8.31 -13.68 8.72
CA MET A 104 7.67 -14.46 9.79
C MET A 104 8.26 -14.06 11.13
N CYS A 105 7.44 -13.87 12.16
CA CYS A 105 7.94 -13.51 13.48
C CYS A 105 7.26 -14.28 14.61
N THR A 106 8.00 -14.40 15.72
CA THR A 106 7.50 -14.81 17.03
C THR A 106 7.84 -13.72 18.04
N VAL A 107 6.87 -13.37 18.87
CA VAL A 107 6.97 -12.27 19.83
C VAL A 107 6.90 -12.79 21.26
N TYR A 108 7.79 -12.29 22.11
CA TYR A 108 7.87 -12.64 23.53
C TYR A 108 7.83 -11.38 24.38
N LEU A 109 7.09 -11.45 25.49
CA LEU A 109 7.13 -10.43 26.53
C LEU A 109 7.57 -11.08 27.87
N ASN A 110 8.63 -10.56 28.48
CA ASN A 110 9.18 -11.07 29.75
C ASN A 110 9.51 -12.59 29.71
N GLY A 111 9.89 -13.09 28.53
CA GLY A 111 10.20 -14.50 28.30
C GLY A 111 8.96 -15.40 27.99
N VAL A 112 7.75 -14.86 28.03
CA VAL A 112 6.51 -15.55 27.64
C VAL A 112 6.22 -15.28 26.18
N GLN A 113 5.97 -16.32 25.37
CA GLN A 113 5.52 -16.13 24.00
C GLN A 113 4.07 -15.59 24.00
N VAL A 114 3.88 -14.40 23.42
CA VAL A 114 2.58 -13.74 23.33
C VAL A 114 1.92 -13.88 21.96
N GLY A 115 2.66 -14.36 20.96
CA GLY A 115 2.12 -14.65 19.63
C GLY A 115 3.17 -14.57 18.54
N GLY A 116 2.71 -14.39 17.31
CA GLY A 116 3.53 -14.26 16.11
C GLY A 116 2.68 -13.95 14.90
N HIS A 117 3.34 -13.74 13.75
CA HIS A 117 2.67 -13.46 12.47
C HIS A 117 3.46 -14.09 11.32
N GLN A 118 2.75 -14.46 10.27
CA GLN A 118 3.29 -14.94 9.00
C GLN A 118 2.68 -14.12 7.87
N GLY A 119 3.53 -13.56 7.03
CA GLY A 119 3.20 -12.55 6.03
C GLY A 119 3.97 -11.26 6.30
N GLY A 120 4.58 -10.69 5.24
CA GLY A 120 5.55 -9.59 5.41
C GLY A 120 4.96 -8.18 5.35
N TYR A 121 3.67 -8.01 4.99
CA TYR A 121 3.17 -6.72 4.53
C TYR A 121 1.90 -6.25 5.24
N THR A 122 1.25 -7.10 6.01
CA THR A 122 0.00 -6.80 6.69
C THR A 122 0.21 -6.49 8.18
N PRO A 123 -0.61 -5.60 8.77
CA PRO A 123 -0.54 -5.28 10.19
C PRO A 123 -1.12 -6.41 11.04
N PHE A 124 -0.60 -6.55 12.26
CA PHE A 124 -1.14 -7.49 13.24
C PHE A 124 -1.07 -6.94 14.66
N THR A 125 -1.87 -7.51 15.54
CA THR A 125 -2.03 -7.09 16.93
C THR A 125 -1.92 -8.28 17.86
N LEU A 126 -1.21 -8.11 18.98
CA LEU A 126 -1.04 -9.11 20.03
C LEU A 126 -1.45 -8.53 21.39
N GLU A 127 -2.17 -9.29 22.17
CA GLU A 127 -2.50 -8.88 23.54
C GLU A 127 -1.34 -9.20 24.48
N LEU A 128 -0.98 -8.23 25.32
CA LEU A 128 0.12 -8.34 26.27
C LEU A 128 -0.34 -8.45 27.73
N THR A 129 -1.61 -8.25 28.03
CA THR A 129 -2.19 -8.00 29.36
C THR A 129 -1.65 -8.97 30.42
N GLU A 130 -1.71 -10.27 30.15
CA GLU A 130 -1.33 -11.33 31.11
C GLU A 130 0.20 -11.47 31.28
N ALA A 131 1.00 -11.02 30.31
CA ALA A 131 2.45 -11.13 30.35
C ALA A 131 3.16 -9.87 30.86
N LEU A 132 2.39 -8.78 31.10
CA LEU A 132 2.92 -7.52 31.64
C LEU A 132 3.35 -7.67 33.10
N GLN A 133 4.43 -6.97 33.45
CA GLN A 133 4.94 -6.86 34.81
C GLN A 133 4.95 -5.39 35.26
N PRO A 134 4.82 -5.11 36.58
CA PRO A 134 5.04 -3.76 37.08
C PRO A 134 6.47 -3.27 36.80
N GLY A 135 6.59 -2.02 36.34
CA GLY A 135 7.87 -1.40 36.01
C GLY A 135 8.37 -1.76 34.62
N GLU A 136 9.63 -2.20 34.50
CA GLU A 136 10.25 -2.47 33.22
C GLU A 136 9.80 -3.81 32.63
N ASN A 137 9.41 -3.79 31.36
CA ASN A 137 9.03 -4.96 30.56
C ASN A 137 10.02 -5.18 29.42
N LYS A 138 10.37 -6.43 29.15
CA LYS A 138 11.28 -6.82 28.08
C LYS A 138 10.52 -7.44 26.92
N LEU A 139 10.43 -6.71 25.82
CA LEU A 139 9.87 -7.18 24.55
C LEU A 139 10.97 -7.75 23.66
N GLU A 140 10.74 -8.93 23.11
CA GLU A 140 11.66 -9.61 22.19
C GLU A 140 10.89 -10.10 20.97
N VAL A 141 11.49 -9.92 19.77
CA VAL A 141 10.91 -10.37 18.49
C VAL A 141 11.97 -11.19 17.76
N SER A 142 11.61 -12.40 17.36
CA SER A 142 12.47 -13.28 16.55
C SER A 142 11.89 -13.38 15.15
N VAL A 143 12.69 -13.07 14.13
CA VAL A 143 12.24 -12.97 12.74
C VAL A 143 13.07 -13.90 11.85
N GLN A 144 12.39 -14.52 10.89
CA GLN A 144 12.98 -15.20 9.74
C GLN A 144 12.42 -14.62 8.44
N ASP A 145 13.29 -14.52 7.44
CA ASP A 145 12.91 -14.15 6.08
C ASP A 145 13.70 -15.00 5.07
N PHE A 146 13.00 -15.51 4.08
CA PHE A 146 13.54 -16.32 2.99
C PHE A 146 13.62 -15.52 1.68
N THR A 147 13.15 -14.29 1.66
CA THR A 147 13.08 -13.39 0.50
C THR A 147 12.44 -14.10 -0.71
N ASP A 148 13.22 -14.55 -1.70
CA ASP A 148 12.75 -15.21 -2.91
C ASP A 148 13.10 -16.72 -2.97
N GLU A 149 13.48 -17.35 -1.85
CA GLU A 149 13.75 -18.79 -1.77
C GLU A 149 12.52 -19.63 -1.43
N ASN A 150 11.43 -19.02 -0.96
CA ASN A 150 10.12 -19.66 -0.77
C ASN A 150 9.07 -19.14 -1.77
N GLN A 151 7.80 -19.53 -1.62
CA GLN A 151 6.71 -19.08 -2.48
C GLN A 151 5.77 -18.06 -1.81
N TYR A 152 6.15 -17.52 -0.65
CA TYR A 152 5.37 -16.53 0.09
C TYR A 152 5.38 -15.16 -0.60
N SER A 153 4.54 -14.26 -0.14
CA SER A 153 4.49 -12.89 -0.62
C SER A 153 5.79 -12.16 -0.29
N ARG A 154 6.39 -11.48 -1.29
CA ARG A 154 7.66 -10.76 -1.15
C ARG A 154 7.74 -9.46 -1.94
N GLY A 155 6.72 -9.17 -2.75
CA GLY A 155 6.73 -8.01 -3.62
C GLY A 155 7.83 -8.08 -4.69
N LYS A 156 8.51 -6.97 -4.91
CA LYS A 156 9.61 -6.87 -5.89
C LYS A 156 10.98 -7.20 -5.31
N GLN A 157 11.05 -7.71 -4.10
CA GLN A 157 12.31 -8.07 -3.44
C GLN A 157 12.96 -9.28 -4.11
N LYS A 158 14.27 -9.22 -4.29
CA LYS A 158 15.10 -10.35 -4.74
C LYS A 158 16.48 -10.32 -4.12
N THR A 159 16.99 -11.50 -3.75
CA THR A 159 18.36 -11.70 -3.29
C THR A 159 19.39 -11.23 -4.34
N LYS A 160 19.09 -11.49 -5.64
CA LYS A 160 19.84 -10.93 -6.77
C LYS A 160 19.04 -9.83 -7.44
N ARG A 161 19.12 -8.62 -6.89
CA ARG A 161 18.43 -7.44 -7.42
C ARG A 161 18.93 -7.02 -8.80
N GLY A 162 18.16 -6.18 -9.47
CA GLY A 162 18.53 -5.50 -10.72
C GLY A 162 17.36 -5.38 -11.69
N GLY A 163 17.42 -4.36 -12.55
CA GLY A 163 16.31 -3.99 -13.43
C GLY A 163 15.08 -3.59 -12.62
N ILE A 164 14.00 -4.33 -12.77
CA ILE A 164 12.72 -4.09 -12.07
C ILE A 164 12.61 -4.81 -10.71
N TRP A 165 13.67 -5.46 -10.24
CA TRP A 165 13.72 -6.17 -8.97
C TRP A 165 14.69 -5.46 -8.02
N TYR A 166 14.26 -5.28 -6.75
CA TYR A 166 14.91 -4.41 -5.80
C TYR A 166 15.59 -5.17 -4.67
N SER A 167 16.37 -4.46 -3.86
CA SER A 167 17.06 -4.99 -2.70
C SER A 167 16.11 -5.68 -1.74
N PRO A 168 16.49 -6.85 -1.20
CA PRO A 168 15.71 -7.50 -0.16
C PRO A 168 15.73 -6.67 1.11
N GLN A 169 14.72 -6.83 1.93
CA GLN A 169 14.67 -6.32 3.29
C GLN A 169 13.92 -7.29 4.17
N SER A 170 14.12 -7.21 5.48
CA SER A 170 13.55 -8.14 6.44
C SER A 170 13.27 -7.47 7.79
N GLY A 171 12.54 -8.17 8.64
CA GLY A 171 12.25 -7.72 9.98
C GLY A 171 11.19 -6.63 10.08
N ILE A 172 11.25 -5.86 11.16
CA ILE A 172 10.28 -4.79 11.44
C ILE A 172 10.54 -3.62 10.49
N TRP A 173 9.55 -3.31 9.61
CA TRP A 173 9.67 -2.22 8.65
C TRP A 173 8.53 -1.19 8.67
N GLN A 174 7.52 -1.39 9.55
CA GLN A 174 6.52 -0.39 9.88
C GLN A 174 6.45 -0.20 11.40
N SER A 175 5.78 0.89 11.82
CA SER A 175 5.71 1.30 13.23
C SER A 175 5.28 0.20 14.19
N VAL A 176 5.82 0.25 15.39
CA VAL A 176 5.48 -0.58 16.54
C VAL A 176 4.97 0.31 17.65
N TRP A 177 3.80 -0.03 18.23
CA TRP A 177 3.21 0.79 19.30
C TRP A 177 2.32 -0.03 20.23
N LEU A 178 2.03 0.56 21.39
CA LEU A 178 1.06 0.03 22.34
C LEU A 178 -0.18 0.90 22.39
N GLU A 179 -1.31 0.24 22.61
CA GLU A 179 -2.58 0.85 23.00
C GLU A 179 -3.16 0.12 24.20
N SER A 180 -3.98 0.82 24.98
CA SER A 180 -4.74 0.22 26.07
C SER A 180 -6.22 0.51 25.92
N THR A 181 -7.04 -0.46 26.29
CA THR A 181 -8.50 -0.39 26.23
C THR A 181 -9.11 -0.80 27.56
N PRO A 182 -10.37 -0.47 27.83
CA PRO A 182 -11.17 -1.17 28.84
C PRO A 182 -11.22 -2.69 28.56
N VAL A 183 -11.72 -3.47 29.50
CA VAL A 183 -11.88 -4.93 29.33
C VAL A 183 -12.84 -5.26 28.20
N GLU A 184 -14.00 -4.59 28.18
CA GLU A 184 -14.91 -4.56 27.03
C GLU A 184 -14.59 -3.31 26.21
N PHE A 185 -14.45 -3.42 24.90
CA PHE A 185 -14.03 -2.31 24.05
C PHE A 185 -14.52 -2.50 22.61
N LEU A 186 -14.57 -1.42 21.85
CA LEU A 186 -14.82 -1.45 20.41
C LEU A 186 -13.52 -1.90 19.70
N GLU A 187 -13.51 -3.12 19.17
CA GLU A 187 -12.33 -3.70 18.52
C GLU A 187 -12.06 -3.09 17.16
N LYS A 188 -13.12 -2.94 16.36
CA LYS A 188 -13.07 -2.48 14.98
C LYS A 188 -14.42 -1.90 14.56
N VAL A 189 -14.39 -1.04 13.55
CA VAL A 189 -15.58 -0.58 12.83
C VAL A 189 -15.36 -0.73 11.32
N ARG A 190 -16.36 -1.23 10.60
CA ARG A 190 -16.48 -1.08 9.15
C ARG A 190 -17.43 0.06 8.84
N ILE A 191 -17.01 0.95 7.93
CA ILE A 191 -17.77 2.13 7.52
C ILE A 191 -18.08 1.99 6.04
N THR A 192 -19.34 1.78 5.71
CA THR A 192 -19.80 1.57 4.33
C THR A 192 -20.74 2.71 3.90
N PRO A 193 -20.26 3.63 3.05
CA PRO A 193 -21.13 4.65 2.48
C PRO A 193 -22.14 4.03 1.52
N ASP A 194 -23.41 4.26 1.75
CA ASP A 194 -24.48 4.01 0.77
C ASP A 194 -24.80 5.32 0.05
N TYR A 195 -24.08 5.52 -1.07
CA TYR A 195 -24.17 6.76 -1.85
C TYR A 195 -25.55 6.98 -2.46
N ASP A 196 -26.18 5.91 -2.95
CA ASP A 196 -27.50 5.98 -3.61
C ASP A 196 -28.65 6.04 -2.59
N GLY A 197 -28.51 5.33 -1.47
CA GLY A 197 -29.45 5.37 -0.34
C GLY A 197 -29.29 6.61 0.54
N THR A 198 -28.29 7.47 0.27
CA THR A 198 -28.00 8.69 1.06
C THR A 198 -27.81 8.41 2.55
N ALA A 199 -27.03 7.37 2.86
CA ALA A 199 -26.76 6.91 4.22
C ALA A 199 -25.32 6.42 4.38
N VAL A 200 -24.91 6.21 5.62
CA VAL A 200 -23.68 5.47 5.96
C VAL A 200 -24.04 4.34 6.91
N HIS A 201 -23.52 3.15 6.62
CA HIS A 201 -23.68 1.96 7.46
C HIS A 201 -22.43 1.73 8.30
N PHE A 202 -22.60 1.45 9.59
CA PHE A 202 -21.55 1.09 10.53
C PHE A 202 -21.76 -0.35 11.01
N GLU A 203 -20.71 -1.17 10.89
CA GLU A 203 -20.65 -2.50 11.48
C GLU A 203 -19.62 -2.46 12.61
N PHE A 204 -20.04 -2.74 13.84
CA PHE A 204 -19.21 -2.71 15.04
C PHE A 204 -18.77 -4.11 15.46
N PHE A 205 -17.53 -4.22 15.97
CA PHE A 205 -16.96 -5.47 16.46
C PHE A 205 -16.47 -5.26 17.91
N GLY A 206 -16.65 -6.28 18.76
CA GLY A 206 -16.29 -6.25 20.18
C GLY A 206 -17.39 -5.74 21.09
N THR A 207 -18.20 -4.79 20.63
CA THR A 207 -19.41 -4.31 21.33
C THR A 207 -20.39 -3.72 20.30
N ASP A 208 -21.69 -3.83 20.58
CA ASP A 208 -22.79 -3.23 19.81
C ASP A 208 -23.34 -1.96 20.50
N HIS A 209 -22.91 -1.65 21.71
CA HIS A 209 -23.31 -0.45 22.47
C HIS A 209 -22.44 0.74 22.10
N VAL A 210 -22.64 1.29 20.89
CA VAL A 210 -21.84 2.41 20.37
C VAL A 210 -22.76 3.61 20.09
N ARG A 211 -22.39 4.78 20.62
CA ARG A 211 -22.97 6.07 20.24
C ARG A 211 -22.08 6.70 19.19
N THR A 212 -22.65 6.98 18.03
CA THR A 212 -21.96 7.55 16.87
C THR A 212 -22.32 9.02 16.72
N ARG A 213 -21.30 9.89 16.67
CA ARG A 213 -21.47 11.32 16.34
C ARG A 213 -20.76 11.60 15.03
N ILE A 214 -21.46 12.18 14.06
CA ILE A 214 -20.93 12.53 12.74
C ILE A 214 -20.89 14.06 12.62
N TYR A 215 -19.75 14.57 12.11
CA TYR A 215 -19.52 16.00 11.97
C TYR A 215 -19.23 16.38 10.51
N ASP A 216 -19.86 17.47 10.03
CA ASP A 216 -19.49 18.22 8.84
C ASP A 216 -18.64 19.43 9.28
N GLY A 217 -17.31 19.27 9.24
CA GLY A 217 -16.41 20.22 9.89
C GLY A 217 -16.66 20.25 11.41
N GLU A 218 -17.08 21.39 11.94
CA GLU A 218 -17.44 21.55 13.35
C GLU A 218 -18.95 21.31 13.64
N THR A 219 -19.74 21.11 12.60
CA THR A 219 -21.21 20.98 12.73
C THR A 219 -21.57 19.52 13.00
N LEU A 220 -22.23 19.24 14.11
CA LEU A 220 -22.81 17.93 14.39
C LEU A 220 -24.01 17.69 13.47
N VAL A 221 -23.92 16.66 12.60
CA VAL A 221 -24.98 16.32 11.63
C VAL A 221 -25.74 15.06 12.00
N ALA A 222 -25.17 14.19 12.84
CA ALA A 222 -25.88 13.05 13.41
C ALA A 222 -25.34 12.72 14.81
N ASP A 223 -26.23 12.27 15.71
CA ASP A 223 -25.92 11.74 17.04
C ASP A 223 -26.92 10.61 17.31
N THR A 224 -26.46 9.36 17.23
CA THR A 224 -27.35 8.19 17.23
C THR A 224 -26.64 6.94 17.75
N THR A 225 -27.44 5.91 18.05
CA THR A 225 -26.96 4.54 18.32
C THR A 225 -27.35 3.58 17.18
N ASP A 226 -27.99 4.08 16.11
CA ASP A 226 -28.32 3.27 14.96
C ASP A 226 -27.09 2.98 14.11
N THR A 227 -27.08 1.83 13.46
CA THR A 227 -26.00 1.43 12.55
C THR A 227 -26.18 1.99 11.14
N ASP A 228 -27.42 2.27 10.72
CA ASP A 228 -27.75 2.90 9.45
C ASP A 228 -28.10 4.37 9.70
N VAL A 229 -27.22 5.26 9.30
CA VAL A 229 -27.35 6.70 9.59
C VAL A 229 -27.67 7.48 8.31
N PRO A 230 -28.88 8.01 8.16
CA PRO A 230 -29.24 8.85 7.01
C PRO A 230 -28.43 10.15 6.97
N LEU A 231 -27.95 10.50 5.78
CA LEU A 231 -27.25 11.75 5.47
C LEU A 231 -27.82 12.34 4.18
N PRO A 232 -29.06 12.88 4.20
CA PRO A 232 -29.78 13.26 2.98
C PRO A 232 -29.11 14.34 2.14
N ASP A 233 -28.38 15.26 2.78
CA ASP A 233 -27.69 16.40 2.14
C ASP A 233 -26.17 16.25 2.19
N PHE A 234 -25.66 15.02 2.01
CA PHE A 234 -24.22 14.76 2.15
C PHE A 234 -23.38 15.46 1.09
N LYS A 235 -22.16 15.80 1.48
CA LYS A 235 -21.06 16.24 0.60
C LYS A 235 -20.31 15.02 0.09
N SER A 236 -20.17 14.89 -1.23
CA SER A 236 -19.43 13.80 -1.85
C SER A 236 -17.92 13.97 -1.68
N TRP A 237 -17.22 12.86 -1.48
CA TRP A 237 -15.78 12.81 -1.65
C TRP A 237 -15.44 12.56 -3.13
N SER A 238 -14.52 13.37 -3.68
CA SER A 238 -13.90 13.16 -4.99
C SER A 238 -12.48 13.74 -5.01
N PRO A 239 -11.66 13.43 -6.02
CA PRO A 239 -10.35 14.07 -6.16
C PRO A 239 -10.38 15.61 -6.21
N GLU A 240 -11.41 16.20 -6.75
CA GLU A 240 -11.59 17.65 -6.85
C GLU A 240 -12.15 18.27 -5.56
N SER A 241 -12.87 17.47 -4.76
CA SER A 241 -13.49 17.88 -3.49
C SER A 241 -13.34 16.75 -2.47
N PRO A 242 -12.17 16.58 -1.85
CA PRO A 242 -11.88 15.46 -0.97
C PRO A 242 -12.48 15.66 0.44
N PHE A 243 -13.80 15.82 0.49
CA PHE A 243 -14.52 16.08 1.73
C PHE A 243 -14.62 14.80 2.57
N LEU A 244 -14.26 14.91 3.85
CA LEU A 244 -14.30 13.83 4.83
C LEU A 244 -15.15 14.24 6.03
N TYR A 245 -16.16 13.43 6.35
CA TYR A 245 -16.89 13.52 7.59
C TYR A 245 -16.02 13.01 8.73
N GLN A 246 -15.95 13.75 9.85
CA GLN A 246 -15.34 13.28 11.07
C GLN A 246 -16.36 12.46 11.87
N VAL A 247 -15.89 11.42 12.55
CA VAL A 247 -16.75 10.54 13.33
C VAL A 247 -16.12 10.29 14.69
N GLU A 248 -16.95 10.34 15.72
CA GLU A 248 -16.61 9.87 17.07
C GLU A 248 -17.49 8.67 17.42
N PHE A 249 -16.86 7.60 17.91
CA PHE A 249 -17.51 6.43 18.45
C PHE A 249 -17.29 6.42 19.96
N GLU A 250 -18.35 6.65 20.74
CA GLU A 250 -18.33 6.54 22.19
C GLU A 250 -18.82 5.15 22.60
N ALA A 251 -17.93 4.33 23.17
CA ALA A 251 -18.21 2.96 23.59
C ALA A 251 -17.36 2.58 24.78
N CYS A 252 -17.92 1.83 25.75
CA CYS A 252 -17.19 1.26 26.89
C CYS A 252 -16.34 2.27 27.68
N GLY A 253 -16.77 3.54 27.72
CA GLY A 253 -16.07 4.61 28.45
C GLY A 253 -14.87 5.22 27.71
N GLU A 254 -14.68 4.92 26.43
CA GLU A 254 -13.69 5.56 25.55
C GLU A 254 -14.35 6.26 24.35
N VAL A 255 -13.63 7.20 23.74
CA VAL A 255 -14.02 7.83 22.48
C VAL A 255 -12.96 7.53 21.43
N ILE A 256 -13.39 6.92 20.34
CA ILE A 256 -12.54 6.60 19.21
C ILE A 256 -12.86 7.56 18.08
N ARG A 257 -11.84 8.20 17.51
CA ARG A 257 -12.00 9.14 16.40
C ARG A 257 -11.69 8.46 15.06
N SER A 258 -12.52 8.77 14.06
CA SER A 258 -12.42 8.24 12.71
C SER A 258 -12.89 9.27 11.69
N TYR A 259 -12.88 8.87 10.41
CA TYR A 259 -13.46 9.66 9.33
C TYR A 259 -13.91 8.75 8.18
N PHE A 260 -14.80 9.26 7.32
CA PHE A 260 -15.19 8.61 6.08
C PHE A 260 -15.51 9.63 4.97
N GLY A 261 -15.54 9.16 3.74
CA GLY A 261 -15.99 9.95 2.58
C GLY A 261 -17.22 9.31 1.93
N MET A 262 -18.25 10.09 1.64
CA MET A 262 -19.40 9.65 0.86
C MET A 262 -18.99 9.55 -0.61
N ARG A 263 -18.81 8.32 -1.09
CA ARG A 263 -18.35 8.04 -2.46
C ARG A 263 -18.89 6.69 -2.96
N LYS A 264 -18.95 6.53 -4.29
CA LYS A 264 -19.31 5.27 -4.96
C LYS A 264 -18.41 5.04 -6.15
N PHE A 265 -17.82 3.83 -6.23
CA PHE A 265 -17.09 3.35 -7.39
C PHE A 265 -17.93 2.30 -8.12
N SER A 266 -17.97 2.38 -9.44
CA SER A 266 -18.69 1.40 -10.26
C SER A 266 -18.17 1.39 -11.69
N VAL A 267 -18.66 0.45 -12.48
CA VAL A 267 -18.49 0.43 -13.94
C VAL A 267 -19.85 0.67 -14.60
N GLY A 268 -19.85 1.32 -15.74
CA GLY A 268 -21.08 1.60 -16.46
C GLY A 268 -20.79 2.03 -17.91
N ARG A 269 -21.83 2.48 -18.62
CA ARG A 269 -21.68 3.04 -19.97
C ARG A 269 -21.94 4.54 -19.94
N ASP A 270 -21.10 5.30 -20.66
CA ASP A 270 -21.34 6.73 -20.86
C ASP A 270 -22.47 6.99 -21.88
N LEU A 271 -22.72 8.26 -22.19
CA LEU A 271 -23.78 8.66 -23.12
C LEU A 271 -23.53 8.17 -24.56
N ASP A 272 -22.28 7.90 -24.93
CA ASP A 272 -21.89 7.35 -26.23
C ASP A 272 -21.93 5.80 -26.23
N GLY A 273 -22.36 5.19 -25.11
CA GLY A 273 -22.45 3.74 -24.95
C GLY A 273 -21.11 3.05 -24.65
N LEU A 274 -20.03 3.80 -24.43
CA LEU A 274 -18.71 3.25 -24.13
C LEU A 274 -18.59 2.85 -22.65
N PRO A 275 -18.04 1.66 -22.35
CA PRO A 275 -17.80 1.26 -20.96
C PRO A 275 -16.76 2.18 -20.28
N ARG A 276 -17.08 2.64 -19.06
CA ARG A 276 -16.25 3.57 -18.27
C ARG A 276 -16.17 3.15 -16.82
N LEU A 277 -15.15 3.66 -16.13
CA LEU A 277 -15.14 3.74 -14.68
C LEU A 277 -16.01 4.92 -14.25
N PHE A 278 -16.71 4.75 -13.14
CA PHE A 278 -17.61 5.75 -12.57
C PHE A 278 -17.18 6.10 -11.14
N LEU A 279 -17.27 7.38 -10.83
CA LEU A 279 -17.19 7.92 -9.48
C LEU A 279 -18.48 8.70 -9.23
N ASN A 280 -19.18 8.36 -8.14
CA ASN A 280 -20.40 9.08 -7.73
C ASN A 280 -21.44 9.16 -8.85
N ASN A 281 -21.67 8.02 -9.51
CA ASN A 281 -22.62 7.84 -10.63
C ASN A 281 -22.29 8.63 -11.90
N LYS A 282 -21.06 9.16 -12.04
CA LYS A 282 -20.61 9.88 -13.24
C LYS A 282 -19.40 9.19 -13.84
N PRO A 283 -19.27 9.12 -15.19
CA PRO A 283 -18.04 8.67 -15.83
C PRO A 283 -16.86 9.48 -15.33
N TYR A 284 -15.83 8.79 -14.84
CA TYR A 284 -14.65 9.44 -14.28
C TYR A 284 -13.37 8.77 -14.80
N PHE A 285 -12.49 9.54 -15.43
CA PHE A 285 -11.24 9.03 -16.00
C PHE A 285 -10.17 8.96 -14.92
N HIS A 286 -9.62 7.76 -14.66
CA HIS A 286 -8.51 7.58 -13.74
C HIS A 286 -7.20 7.80 -14.49
N ASN A 287 -6.51 8.90 -14.19
CA ASN A 287 -5.22 9.25 -14.78
C ASN A 287 -4.13 9.24 -13.70
N GLY A 288 -3.29 8.22 -13.70
CA GLY A 288 -2.38 7.99 -12.59
C GLY A 288 -0.98 7.58 -12.95
N LEU A 289 -0.21 7.35 -11.89
CA LEU A 289 1.16 6.86 -11.91
C LEU A 289 1.28 5.53 -11.16
N LEU A 290 2.21 4.69 -11.61
CA LEU A 290 2.67 3.53 -10.86
C LEU A 290 3.53 4.01 -9.71
N ASP A 291 3.23 3.58 -8.48
CA ASP A 291 3.95 3.98 -7.28
C ASP A 291 4.50 2.76 -6.53
N GLN A 292 5.82 2.60 -6.57
CA GLN A 292 6.53 1.52 -5.89
C GLN A 292 6.64 1.75 -4.37
N GLY A 293 6.65 3.01 -3.92
CA GLY A 293 6.77 3.38 -2.51
C GLY A 293 8.12 3.06 -1.87
N TYR A 294 9.22 3.11 -2.63
CA TYR A 294 10.58 2.88 -2.13
C TYR A 294 11.35 4.18 -1.92
N TYR A 295 12.26 4.17 -0.95
CA TYR A 295 13.18 5.26 -0.60
C TYR A 295 14.62 4.76 -0.60
N PRO A 296 15.62 5.58 -0.98
CA PRO A 296 17.01 5.11 -1.04
C PRO A 296 17.63 4.80 0.32
N ASP A 297 17.07 5.38 1.37
CA ASP A 297 17.58 5.36 2.73
C ASP A 297 16.80 4.44 3.68
N GLY A 298 15.51 4.19 3.40
CA GLY A 298 14.64 3.35 4.20
C GLY A 298 14.02 2.17 3.45
N PHE A 299 14.28 1.99 2.16
CA PHE A 299 13.69 1.02 1.24
C PHE A 299 12.15 1.08 1.29
N LEU A 300 11.46 0.07 1.80
CA LEU A 300 10.01 0.11 1.95
C LEU A 300 9.54 1.09 3.05
N THR A 301 10.40 1.39 4.03
CA THR A 301 10.07 2.30 5.13
C THR A 301 10.31 3.75 4.72
N PRO A 302 9.32 4.63 4.75
CA PRO A 302 9.54 6.06 4.52
C PRO A 302 10.44 6.65 5.62
N PRO A 303 11.38 7.55 5.27
CA PRO A 303 12.26 8.18 6.24
C PRO A 303 11.53 9.12 7.21
N ALA A 304 10.36 9.62 6.80
CA ALA A 304 9.42 10.38 7.62
C ALA A 304 8.01 10.31 6.99
N ASN A 305 6.96 10.51 7.79
CA ASN A 305 5.60 10.58 7.27
C ASN A 305 5.42 11.73 6.27
N ALA A 306 6.15 12.84 6.47
CA ALA A 306 6.21 13.95 5.53
C ALA A 306 6.74 13.57 4.13
N ALA A 307 7.57 12.54 4.01
CA ALA A 307 8.04 12.04 2.71
C ALA A 307 6.91 11.40 1.90
N MET A 308 6.03 10.62 2.56
CA MET A 308 4.84 10.07 1.92
C MET A 308 3.87 11.17 1.48
N ALA A 309 3.61 12.14 2.36
CA ALA A 309 2.75 13.29 2.05
C ALA A 309 3.31 14.11 0.87
N TYR A 310 4.64 14.25 0.77
CA TYR A 310 5.31 14.93 -0.34
C TYR A 310 5.07 14.21 -1.67
N ASP A 311 5.22 12.89 -1.74
CA ASP A 311 5.01 12.11 -2.97
C ASP A 311 3.56 12.27 -3.47
N VAL A 312 2.56 12.14 -2.57
CA VAL A 312 1.14 12.35 -2.90
C VAL A 312 0.87 13.79 -3.37
N THR A 313 1.43 14.79 -2.67
CA THR A 313 1.30 16.22 -3.05
C THR A 313 1.93 16.50 -4.40
N HIS A 314 3.10 15.92 -4.68
CA HIS A 314 3.80 16.09 -5.96
C HIS A 314 2.96 15.52 -7.12
N VAL A 315 2.41 14.32 -6.95
CA VAL A 315 1.54 13.69 -7.95
C VAL A 315 0.31 14.55 -8.22
N LYS A 316 -0.33 15.08 -7.18
CA LYS A 316 -1.47 16.00 -7.31
C LYS A 316 -1.11 17.27 -8.06
N ARG A 317 0.03 17.90 -7.74
CA ARG A 317 0.54 19.09 -8.44
C ARG A 317 0.84 18.84 -9.91
N CYS A 318 1.22 17.62 -10.27
CA CYS A 318 1.40 17.21 -11.67
C CYS A 318 0.08 17.02 -12.42
N GLY A 319 -1.08 17.16 -11.76
CA GLY A 319 -2.42 17.04 -12.36
C GLY A 319 -2.91 15.61 -12.51
N PHE A 320 -2.29 14.63 -11.85
CA PHE A 320 -2.81 13.28 -11.73
C PHE A 320 -3.90 13.21 -10.65
N ASN A 321 -4.84 12.31 -10.82
CA ASN A 321 -5.92 12.07 -9.84
C ASN A 321 -5.87 10.69 -9.20
N MET A 322 -4.86 9.85 -9.54
CA MET A 322 -4.77 8.47 -9.08
C MET A 322 -3.31 8.02 -8.92
N LEU A 323 -3.10 7.11 -7.97
CA LEU A 323 -1.88 6.29 -7.82
C LEU A 323 -2.26 4.81 -7.85
N ARG A 324 -1.54 4.00 -8.64
CA ARG A 324 -1.55 2.56 -8.49
C ARG A 324 -0.42 2.18 -7.54
N LYS A 325 -0.78 1.82 -6.29
CA LYS A 325 0.17 1.33 -5.31
C LYS A 325 0.58 -0.08 -5.69
N HIS A 326 1.84 -0.19 -6.12
CA HIS A 326 2.33 -1.37 -6.82
C HIS A 326 2.95 -2.37 -5.86
N ILE A 327 2.26 -3.49 -5.68
CA ILE A 327 2.76 -4.70 -5.00
C ILE A 327 3.31 -4.41 -3.59
N LYS A 328 2.70 -3.46 -2.89
CA LYS A 328 3.07 -3.04 -1.53
C LYS A 328 1.84 -2.53 -0.79
N MET A 329 1.70 -2.89 0.48
CA MET A 329 0.80 -2.20 1.40
C MET A 329 1.60 -1.14 2.17
N GLU A 330 1.16 0.11 2.07
CA GLU A 330 1.78 1.23 2.76
C GLU A 330 1.32 1.33 4.22
N PRO A 331 2.03 2.09 5.08
CA PRO A 331 1.46 2.54 6.35
C PRO A 331 0.12 3.25 6.14
N LEU A 332 -0.85 3.05 7.04
CA LEU A 332 -2.21 3.59 6.89
C LEU A 332 -2.26 5.11 6.73
N LEU A 333 -1.26 5.82 7.22
CA LEU A 333 -1.10 7.27 7.03
C LEU A 333 -0.92 7.66 5.54
N TRP A 334 -0.33 6.81 4.71
CA TRP A 334 -0.22 7.09 3.28
C TRP A 334 -1.61 7.16 2.61
N TYR A 335 -2.50 6.23 2.95
CA TYR A 335 -3.88 6.24 2.45
C TYR A 335 -4.67 7.45 3.00
N HIS A 336 -4.39 7.85 4.23
CA HIS A 336 -4.94 9.08 4.79
C HIS A 336 -4.51 10.30 3.96
N TYR A 337 -3.23 10.42 3.60
CA TYR A 337 -2.75 11.51 2.73
C TYR A 337 -3.42 11.47 1.35
N CYS A 338 -3.64 10.30 0.77
CA CYS A 338 -4.39 10.16 -0.48
C CYS A 338 -5.85 10.63 -0.31
N ALA A 339 -6.49 10.25 0.79
CA ALA A 339 -7.88 10.60 1.07
C ALA A 339 -8.08 12.11 1.27
N VAL A 340 -7.23 12.77 2.06
CA VAL A 340 -7.34 14.22 2.35
C VAL A 340 -6.90 15.09 1.18
N GLN A 341 -6.00 14.61 0.31
CA GLN A 341 -5.54 15.34 -0.85
C GLN A 341 -6.35 15.04 -2.13
N GLY A 342 -7.25 14.05 -2.07
CA GLY A 342 -8.06 13.67 -3.22
C GLY A 342 -7.23 12.97 -4.31
N ILE A 343 -6.59 11.88 -3.95
CA ILE A 343 -5.93 10.95 -4.88
C ILE A 343 -6.62 9.59 -4.76
N LEU A 344 -7.13 9.08 -5.87
CA LEU A 344 -7.63 7.71 -5.98
C LEU A 344 -6.47 6.72 -5.82
N VAL A 345 -6.77 5.56 -5.28
CA VAL A 345 -5.79 4.48 -5.15
C VAL A 345 -6.31 3.21 -5.84
N TRP A 346 -5.48 2.62 -6.68
CA TRP A 346 -5.59 1.21 -7.05
C TRP A 346 -4.58 0.45 -6.21
N GLN A 347 -5.04 -0.52 -5.46
CA GLN A 347 -4.20 -1.28 -4.53
C GLN A 347 -3.88 -2.65 -5.09
N ASP A 348 -2.60 -2.88 -5.40
CA ASP A 348 -2.11 -4.20 -5.76
C ASP A 348 -1.91 -5.05 -4.50
N MET A 349 -2.25 -6.34 -4.60
CA MET A 349 -1.79 -7.34 -3.65
C MET A 349 -0.30 -7.64 -3.87
N ILE A 350 0.36 -8.04 -2.81
CA ILE A 350 1.77 -8.38 -2.80
C ILE A 350 1.96 -9.73 -3.51
N ASN A 351 2.72 -9.74 -4.61
CA ASN A 351 3.01 -10.97 -5.32
C ASN A 351 4.05 -11.85 -4.58
N GLY A 352 4.02 -13.13 -4.90
CA GLY A 352 4.93 -14.15 -4.38
C GLY A 352 5.15 -15.23 -5.43
N GLY A 353 5.40 -16.46 -5.00
CA GLY A 353 5.69 -17.60 -5.87
C GLY A 353 7.20 -17.82 -6.06
N GLY A 354 7.59 -18.91 -6.69
CA GLY A 354 9.00 -19.23 -6.96
C GLY A 354 9.62 -18.36 -8.05
N HIS A 355 10.79 -18.74 -8.54
CA HIS A 355 11.46 -18.00 -9.63
C HIS A 355 10.65 -18.09 -10.93
N TYR A 356 10.29 -16.93 -11.47
CA TYR A 356 9.50 -16.82 -12.70
C TYR A 356 10.34 -17.18 -13.93
N GLY A 357 9.77 -17.98 -14.83
CA GLY A 357 10.38 -18.29 -16.13
C GLY A 357 10.05 -17.24 -17.18
N LEU A 358 10.82 -17.23 -18.26
CA LEU A 358 10.58 -16.33 -19.41
C LEU A 358 9.20 -16.54 -20.05
N GLU A 359 8.61 -17.74 -19.90
CA GLU A 359 7.28 -18.05 -20.42
C GLU A 359 6.20 -17.12 -19.88
N ILE A 360 6.30 -16.68 -18.62
CA ILE A 360 5.31 -15.77 -18.01
C ILE A 360 5.33 -14.41 -18.68
N SER A 361 6.51 -13.89 -19.03
CA SER A 361 6.64 -12.55 -19.62
C SER A 361 6.64 -12.56 -21.15
N ALA A 362 7.13 -13.62 -21.81
CA ALA A 362 7.28 -13.67 -23.26
C ALA A 362 6.01 -14.10 -24.00
N ILE A 363 5.27 -15.07 -23.47
CA ILE A 363 4.07 -15.63 -24.13
C ILE A 363 2.96 -14.60 -24.35
N PRO A 364 2.66 -13.65 -23.44
CA PRO A 364 1.66 -12.62 -23.69
C PRO A 364 1.92 -11.75 -24.93
N PHE A 365 3.19 -11.53 -25.30
CA PHE A 365 3.54 -10.74 -26.48
C PHE A 365 3.11 -11.40 -27.82
N VAL A 366 2.87 -12.71 -27.82
CA VAL A 366 2.31 -13.44 -28.97
C VAL A 366 0.80 -13.68 -28.85
N GLY A 367 0.14 -13.02 -27.90
CA GLY A 367 -1.31 -13.04 -27.74
C GLY A 367 -1.87 -14.30 -27.07
N ILE A 368 -1.03 -15.10 -26.40
CA ILE A 368 -1.46 -16.33 -25.72
C ILE A 368 -1.63 -16.05 -24.21
N THR A 369 -2.78 -16.42 -23.67
CA THR A 369 -3.05 -16.43 -22.24
C THR A 369 -2.77 -17.83 -21.68
N LEU A 370 -1.98 -17.90 -20.61
CA LEU A 370 -1.74 -19.14 -19.87
C LEU A 370 -2.86 -19.33 -18.82
N ASP A 371 -3.25 -20.60 -18.62
CA ASP A 371 -4.22 -20.98 -17.59
C ASP A 371 -3.55 -20.96 -16.21
N ASP A 372 -3.99 -20.07 -15.32
CA ASP A 372 -3.41 -19.83 -14.00
C ASP A 372 -3.72 -20.93 -12.95
N ARG A 373 -4.56 -21.90 -13.28
CA ARG A 373 -4.72 -23.16 -12.52
C ARG A 373 -3.52 -24.09 -12.69
N LYS A 374 -2.63 -23.81 -13.63
CA LYS A 374 -1.37 -24.55 -13.83
C LYS A 374 -0.29 -24.02 -12.87
N TYR A 375 -0.43 -24.31 -11.59
CA TYR A 375 0.44 -23.79 -10.50
C TYR A 375 1.94 -23.98 -10.77
N LYS A 376 2.36 -25.06 -11.44
CA LYS A 376 3.75 -25.29 -11.80
C LYS A 376 4.28 -24.22 -12.76
N THR A 377 3.47 -23.78 -13.72
CA THR A 377 3.83 -22.72 -14.67
C THR A 377 4.01 -21.38 -13.96
N PHE A 378 3.07 -21.02 -13.11
CA PHE A 378 3.09 -19.76 -12.35
C PHE A 378 3.91 -19.82 -11.06
N LYS A 379 4.63 -20.95 -10.80
CA LYS A 379 5.51 -21.12 -9.63
C LYS A 379 4.79 -20.98 -8.28
N ARG A 380 3.57 -21.52 -8.21
CA ARG A 380 2.68 -21.53 -7.04
C ARG A 380 2.30 -22.95 -6.61
N THR A 381 3.25 -23.89 -6.64
CA THR A 381 2.99 -25.31 -6.31
C THR A 381 2.79 -25.57 -4.82
N ASP A 382 3.31 -24.70 -3.95
CA ASP A 382 3.15 -24.81 -2.50
C ASP A 382 1.72 -24.41 -2.09
N ALA A 383 0.98 -25.38 -1.51
CA ALA A 383 -0.39 -25.16 -1.08
C ALA A 383 -0.48 -24.20 0.12
N ALA A 384 0.43 -24.34 1.09
CA ALA A 384 0.44 -23.45 2.25
C ALA A 384 0.73 -21.99 1.85
N ALA A 385 1.60 -21.79 0.85
CA ALA A 385 1.86 -20.45 0.32
C ALA A 385 0.64 -19.85 -0.44
N ARG A 386 -0.23 -20.68 -1.03
CA ARG A 386 -1.49 -20.19 -1.63
C ARG A 386 -2.53 -19.85 -0.57
N GLU A 387 -2.63 -20.65 0.50
CA GLU A 387 -3.53 -20.36 1.64
C GLU A 387 -3.11 -19.08 2.35
N LEU A 388 -1.81 -18.93 2.63
CA LEU A 388 -1.26 -17.69 3.22
C LEU A 388 -1.54 -16.47 2.34
N TYR A 389 -1.42 -16.59 1.01
CA TYR A 389 -1.75 -15.49 0.10
C TYR A 389 -3.20 -15.00 0.25
N TYR A 390 -4.18 -15.92 0.38
CA TYR A 390 -5.57 -15.53 0.59
C TYR A 390 -5.81 -14.93 1.98
N GLN A 391 -5.10 -15.41 2.99
CA GLN A 391 -5.11 -14.79 4.32
C GLN A 391 -4.58 -13.35 4.27
N GLU A 392 -3.40 -13.14 3.67
CA GLU A 392 -2.81 -11.80 3.51
C GLU A 392 -3.69 -10.88 2.64
N LEU A 393 -4.36 -11.43 1.61
CA LEU A 393 -5.30 -10.68 0.78
C LEU A 393 -6.50 -10.20 1.60
N TRP A 394 -7.05 -11.05 2.45
CA TRP A 394 -8.13 -10.70 3.36
C TRP A 394 -7.69 -9.66 4.39
N GLU A 395 -6.53 -9.84 5.01
CA GLU A 395 -5.94 -8.92 5.99
C GLU A 395 -5.72 -7.53 5.37
N MET A 396 -5.22 -7.47 4.13
CA MET A 396 -5.06 -6.22 3.39
C MET A 396 -6.40 -5.52 3.16
N VAL A 397 -7.41 -6.25 2.66
CA VAL A 397 -8.75 -5.68 2.42
C VAL A 397 -9.39 -5.22 3.73
N ASP A 398 -9.31 -6.02 4.79
CA ASP A 398 -9.88 -5.69 6.10
C ASP A 398 -9.24 -4.44 6.71
N ALA A 399 -7.91 -4.34 6.66
CA ALA A 399 -7.18 -3.18 7.18
C ALA A 399 -7.46 -1.89 6.38
N LEU A 400 -7.73 -2.01 5.08
CA LEU A 400 -7.91 -0.89 4.16
C LEU A 400 -9.37 -0.59 3.81
N TYR A 401 -10.32 -1.38 4.32
CA TYR A 401 -11.75 -1.28 3.97
C TYR A 401 -12.30 0.15 4.13
N ASN A 402 -11.97 0.82 5.22
CA ASN A 402 -12.47 2.16 5.52
C ASN A 402 -11.79 3.27 4.71
N CYS A 403 -10.72 2.99 3.94
CA CYS A 403 -10.01 4.01 3.16
C CYS A 403 -10.86 4.51 2.00
N PRO A 404 -11.37 5.76 2.01
CA PRO A 404 -12.29 6.25 0.99
C PRO A 404 -11.64 6.40 -0.39
N CYS A 405 -10.31 6.57 -0.43
CA CYS A 405 -9.55 6.77 -1.66
C CYS A 405 -9.36 5.51 -2.51
N ILE A 406 -9.47 4.29 -1.93
CA ILE A 406 -9.29 3.05 -2.68
C ILE A 406 -10.49 2.83 -3.61
N ALA A 407 -10.18 2.78 -4.91
CA ALA A 407 -11.18 2.62 -5.98
C ALA A 407 -11.16 1.23 -6.62
N MET A 408 -10.01 0.53 -6.57
CA MET A 408 -9.83 -0.75 -7.24
C MET A 408 -8.86 -1.65 -6.48
N TRP A 409 -9.20 -2.93 -6.40
CA TRP A 409 -8.31 -4.01 -5.93
C TRP A 409 -7.67 -4.72 -7.12
N VAL A 410 -6.38 -5.02 -7.01
CA VAL A 410 -5.62 -5.70 -8.06
C VAL A 410 -4.88 -6.89 -7.46
N PRO A 411 -5.48 -8.10 -7.44
CA PRO A 411 -4.88 -9.26 -6.78
C PRO A 411 -3.64 -9.79 -7.49
N PHE A 412 -3.53 -9.68 -8.82
CA PHE A 412 -2.38 -10.17 -9.56
C PHE A 412 -1.86 -9.17 -10.58
N ASN A 413 -0.53 -9.12 -10.70
CA ASN A 413 0.19 -8.31 -11.67
C ASN A 413 1.08 -9.18 -12.57
N GLU A 414 0.95 -9.03 -13.90
CA GLU A 414 1.85 -9.60 -14.93
C GLU A 414 2.08 -11.12 -14.82
N GLY A 415 1.14 -11.84 -14.23
CA GLY A 415 1.27 -13.28 -14.05
C GLY A 415 2.31 -13.72 -13.01
N TRP A 416 2.94 -12.79 -12.30
CA TRP A 416 3.98 -13.13 -11.31
C TRP A 416 3.36 -13.81 -10.08
N GLY A 417 3.50 -15.16 -10.08
CA GLY A 417 2.88 -15.98 -9.05
C GLY A 417 1.35 -15.94 -9.05
N GLN A 418 0.74 -15.62 -10.19
CA GLN A 418 -0.70 -15.66 -10.38
C GLN A 418 -1.23 -17.08 -10.26
N PHE A 419 -2.39 -17.23 -9.63
CA PHE A 419 -3.12 -18.49 -9.54
C PHE A 419 -4.58 -18.21 -9.22
N ASP A 420 -5.48 -19.05 -9.77
CA ASP A 420 -6.92 -19.03 -9.46
C ASP A 420 -7.52 -17.60 -9.39
N SER A 421 -7.20 -16.75 -10.35
CA SER A 421 -7.60 -15.31 -10.32
C SER A 421 -9.11 -15.10 -10.25
N THR A 422 -9.92 -16.03 -10.78
CA THR A 422 -11.38 -16.04 -10.61
C THR A 422 -11.78 -16.20 -9.13
N VAL A 423 -11.07 -17.04 -8.37
CA VAL A 423 -11.33 -17.21 -6.94
C VAL A 423 -11.01 -15.92 -6.19
N ALA A 424 -9.85 -15.32 -6.46
CA ALA A 424 -9.46 -14.04 -5.86
C ALA A 424 -10.48 -12.92 -6.19
N TYR A 425 -10.95 -12.86 -7.44
CA TYR A 425 -12.00 -11.92 -7.84
C TYR A 425 -13.28 -12.10 -7.03
N ASN A 426 -13.78 -13.33 -6.91
CA ASN A 426 -15.01 -13.62 -6.19
C ASN A 426 -14.89 -13.29 -4.69
N LEU A 427 -13.79 -13.64 -4.06
CA LEU A 427 -13.51 -13.30 -2.67
C LEU A 427 -13.47 -11.79 -2.45
N LEU A 428 -12.79 -11.03 -3.33
CA LEU A 428 -12.76 -9.58 -3.24
C LEU A 428 -14.14 -8.94 -3.39
N LYS A 429 -14.98 -9.46 -4.31
CA LYS A 429 -16.37 -8.97 -4.49
C LYS A 429 -17.27 -9.34 -3.31
N GLU A 430 -17.00 -10.44 -2.61
CA GLU A 430 -17.69 -10.83 -1.39
C GLU A 430 -17.27 -9.96 -0.20
N TRP A 431 -15.96 -9.75 0.00
CA TRP A 431 -15.43 -9.01 1.15
C TRP A 431 -15.63 -7.51 1.03
N ASP A 432 -15.56 -6.99 -0.21
CA ASP A 432 -15.74 -5.56 -0.49
C ASP A 432 -16.46 -5.33 -1.84
N PRO A 433 -17.79 -5.38 -1.86
CA PRO A 433 -18.58 -5.12 -3.07
C PRO A 433 -18.56 -3.65 -3.52
N THR A 434 -17.98 -2.74 -2.73
CA THR A 434 -18.02 -1.29 -2.96
C THR A 434 -16.92 -0.79 -3.89
N ARG A 435 -15.96 -1.65 -4.28
CA ARG A 435 -14.84 -1.33 -5.18
C ARG A 435 -14.87 -2.21 -6.43
N THR A 436 -14.18 -1.71 -7.46
CA THR A 436 -13.92 -2.50 -8.67
C THR A 436 -12.71 -3.42 -8.49
N VAL A 437 -12.61 -4.44 -9.33
CA VAL A 437 -11.52 -5.43 -9.27
C VAL A 437 -10.91 -5.62 -10.67
N ASP A 438 -9.58 -5.43 -10.78
CA ASP A 438 -8.76 -5.85 -11.92
C ASP A 438 -8.05 -7.16 -11.56
N ALA A 439 -8.68 -8.29 -11.87
CA ALA A 439 -8.31 -9.59 -11.34
C ALA A 439 -6.91 -10.08 -11.74
N ALA A 440 -6.43 -9.69 -12.95
CA ALA A 440 -5.13 -10.07 -13.47
C ALA A 440 -4.59 -8.94 -14.35
N SER A 441 -3.91 -7.98 -13.74
CA SER A 441 -3.47 -6.77 -14.43
C SER A 441 -2.37 -7.07 -15.47
N GLY A 442 -2.58 -6.58 -16.67
CA GLY A 442 -1.62 -6.57 -17.76
C GLY A 442 -1.58 -7.84 -18.58
N TRP A 443 -1.13 -8.95 -18.01
CA TRP A 443 -0.91 -10.21 -18.68
C TRP A 443 -1.81 -11.32 -18.15
N HIS A 444 -1.99 -12.38 -18.92
CA HIS A 444 -2.73 -13.58 -18.56
C HIS A 444 -4.11 -13.31 -17.93
N PRO A 445 -5.00 -12.53 -18.59
CA PRO A 445 -6.35 -12.32 -18.09
C PRO A 445 -7.10 -13.67 -18.07
N CYS A 446 -7.32 -14.22 -16.88
CA CYS A 446 -8.04 -15.45 -16.65
C CYS A 446 -9.33 -15.14 -15.87
N GLY A 447 -10.45 -15.72 -16.31
CA GLY A 447 -11.73 -15.64 -15.62
C GLY A 447 -12.35 -14.24 -15.60
N ASP A 448 -13.00 -13.93 -14.47
CA ASP A 448 -13.77 -12.71 -14.30
C ASP A 448 -12.89 -11.53 -13.87
N SER A 449 -13.30 -10.32 -14.28
CA SER A 449 -12.72 -9.04 -13.90
C SER A 449 -13.74 -7.95 -14.23
N ASP A 450 -13.78 -6.85 -13.50
CA ASP A 450 -14.65 -5.71 -13.83
C ASP A 450 -14.15 -4.93 -15.05
N VAL A 451 -12.88 -5.11 -15.44
CA VAL A 451 -12.18 -4.30 -16.45
C VAL A 451 -11.35 -5.16 -17.40
N ILE A 452 -10.91 -4.57 -18.51
CA ILE A 452 -9.88 -5.10 -19.41
C ILE A 452 -8.63 -4.28 -19.19
N SER A 453 -7.57 -4.89 -18.65
CA SER A 453 -6.31 -4.22 -18.37
C SER A 453 -5.19 -4.64 -19.31
N LYS A 454 -4.29 -3.70 -19.67
CA LYS A 454 -3.17 -3.94 -20.58
C LYS A 454 -1.91 -3.21 -20.12
N HIS A 455 -0.76 -3.90 -20.20
CA HIS A 455 0.57 -3.32 -20.08
C HIS A 455 1.20 -3.19 -21.47
N ILE A 456 1.54 -1.98 -21.90
CA ILE A 456 2.04 -1.71 -23.24
C ILE A 456 3.24 -0.76 -23.18
N TYR A 457 4.45 -1.30 -23.31
CA TYR A 457 5.69 -0.53 -23.32
C TYR A 457 6.33 -0.38 -24.69
N PHE A 458 6.23 -1.42 -25.55
CA PHE A 458 7.01 -1.52 -26.78
C PHE A 458 6.17 -1.45 -28.05
N THR A 459 4.90 -1.83 -27.97
CA THR A 459 3.99 -1.90 -29.14
C THR A 459 3.10 -0.67 -29.22
N PRO A 460 2.48 -0.39 -30.38
CA PRO A 460 1.49 0.68 -30.50
C PRO A 460 0.28 0.46 -29.58
N ILE A 461 -0.09 1.50 -28.83
CA ILE A 461 -1.29 1.49 -28.01
C ILE A 461 -2.51 1.64 -28.91
N ARG A 462 -3.39 0.64 -28.88
CA ARG A 462 -4.66 0.64 -29.62
C ARG A 462 -5.77 0.15 -28.69
N VAL A 463 -6.75 1.01 -28.45
CA VAL A 463 -7.91 0.68 -27.65
C VAL A 463 -8.95 -0.03 -28.52
N HIS A 464 -9.48 -1.12 -28.02
CA HIS A 464 -10.59 -1.84 -28.63
C HIS A 464 -11.75 -1.83 -27.62
N ALA A 465 -12.74 -0.96 -27.86
CA ALA A 465 -13.94 -0.92 -27.05
C ALA A 465 -14.63 -2.29 -27.06
N GLY A 466 -14.98 -2.77 -25.88
CA GLY A 466 -15.66 -4.06 -25.64
C GLY A 466 -16.83 -3.87 -24.70
N ASP A 467 -17.13 -4.89 -23.90
CA ASP A 467 -18.22 -4.84 -22.93
C ASP A 467 -17.79 -4.31 -21.55
N LYS A 468 -16.49 -4.22 -21.29
CA LYS A 468 -15.89 -3.73 -20.04
C LYS A 468 -14.99 -2.51 -20.30
N PRO A 469 -14.77 -1.63 -19.30
CA PRO A 469 -13.81 -0.53 -19.40
C PRO A 469 -12.42 -1.03 -19.79
N TRP A 470 -11.80 -0.39 -20.80
CA TRP A 470 -10.46 -0.71 -21.25
C TRP A 470 -9.44 0.21 -20.58
N LEU A 471 -8.50 -0.37 -19.83
CA LEU A 471 -7.52 0.31 -19.02
C LEU A 471 -6.11 0.07 -19.53
N LEU A 472 -5.31 1.12 -19.60
CA LEU A 472 -3.87 1.04 -19.84
C LEU A 472 -3.16 1.09 -18.50
N THR A 473 -3.02 -0.08 -17.88
CA THR A 473 -2.63 -0.23 -16.48
C THR A 473 -1.14 -0.16 -16.23
N GLU A 474 -0.32 -0.22 -17.29
CA GLU A 474 1.08 0.21 -17.28
C GLU A 474 1.54 0.59 -18.70
N PHE A 475 2.26 1.71 -18.81
CA PHE A 475 2.86 2.15 -20.08
C PHE A 475 3.93 3.23 -19.87
N GLY A 476 4.67 3.54 -20.94
CA GLY A 476 5.65 4.61 -20.97
C GLY A 476 7.01 4.15 -20.48
N GLY A 477 7.30 4.30 -19.20
CA GLY A 477 8.58 3.90 -18.62
C GLY A 477 9.79 4.62 -19.23
N TYR A 478 9.61 5.91 -19.59
CA TYR A 478 10.66 6.72 -20.21
C TYR A 478 11.71 7.13 -19.17
N ALA A 479 12.96 6.79 -19.44
CA ALA A 479 14.07 6.91 -18.52
C ALA A 479 14.99 8.08 -18.85
N LEU A 480 15.50 8.74 -17.81
CA LEU A 480 16.54 9.73 -17.89
C LEU A 480 17.53 9.53 -16.74
N LYS A 481 18.81 9.27 -17.08
CA LYS A 481 19.88 9.28 -16.08
C LYS A 481 20.15 10.70 -15.62
N THR A 482 20.01 10.96 -14.32
CA THR A 482 20.22 12.28 -13.71
C THR A 482 21.52 12.23 -12.90
N PRO A 483 22.62 12.84 -13.40
CA PRO A 483 23.91 12.80 -12.70
C PRO A 483 23.81 13.30 -11.25
N GLY A 484 24.43 12.58 -10.33
CA GLY A 484 24.38 12.88 -8.89
C GLY A 484 23.13 12.39 -8.16
N HIS A 485 22.10 11.93 -8.89
CA HIS A 485 20.80 11.51 -8.35
C HIS A 485 20.39 10.09 -8.80
N THR A 486 21.35 9.25 -9.20
CA THR A 486 21.13 7.83 -9.52
C THR A 486 21.72 6.96 -8.43
N TRP A 487 21.03 5.84 -8.13
CA TRP A 487 21.45 4.89 -7.08
C TRP A 487 22.84 4.30 -7.35
N ASN A 488 23.11 3.92 -8.62
CA ASN A 488 24.40 3.42 -9.06
C ASN A 488 24.64 3.67 -10.57
N GLU A 489 25.75 3.19 -11.10
CA GLU A 489 26.10 3.36 -12.53
C GLU A 489 25.26 2.48 -13.46
N ARG A 490 24.83 1.30 -12.99
CA ARG A 490 23.94 0.42 -13.73
C ARG A 490 22.52 0.97 -13.68
N THR A 491 21.92 1.15 -14.86
CA THR A 491 20.59 1.75 -14.97
C THR A 491 19.70 0.93 -15.90
N PHE A 492 18.39 0.96 -15.64
CA PHE A 492 17.36 0.31 -16.45
C PHE A 492 16.23 1.30 -16.77
N GLY A 493 15.61 1.12 -17.95
CA GLY A 493 14.41 1.84 -18.38
C GLY A 493 14.00 1.40 -19.77
N TYR A 494 12.72 1.50 -20.09
CA TYR A 494 12.17 0.99 -21.36
C TYR A 494 12.61 1.81 -22.58
N ARG A 495 12.75 3.15 -22.43
CA ARG A 495 13.33 4.06 -23.42
C ARG A 495 14.13 5.13 -22.71
N VAL A 496 15.40 5.24 -23.06
CA VAL A 496 16.33 6.19 -22.43
C VAL A 496 16.41 7.45 -23.28
N TYR A 497 16.29 8.62 -22.65
CA TYR A 497 16.42 9.92 -23.26
C TYR A 497 17.68 10.64 -22.76
N PRO A 498 18.35 11.44 -23.62
CA PRO A 498 19.63 12.06 -23.26
C PRO A 498 19.48 13.35 -22.46
N SER A 499 18.29 13.96 -22.40
CA SER A 499 18.06 15.22 -21.66
C SER A 499 16.60 15.38 -21.22
N LYS A 500 16.37 16.29 -20.27
CA LYS A 500 15.01 16.66 -19.79
C LYS A 500 14.12 17.17 -20.93
N GLU A 501 14.65 17.96 -21.85
CA GLU A 501 13.91 18.53 -22.98
C GLU A 501 13.42 17.40 -23.91
N LYS A 502 14.30 16.43 -24.21
CA LYS A 502 13.95 15.27 -25.05
C LYS A 502 12.94 14.36 -24.39
N LEU A 503 13.11 14.11 -23.07
CA LEU A 503 12.14 13.35 -22.28
C LEU A 503 10.78 14.05 -22.27
N THR A 504 10.75 15.34 -21.98
CA THR A 504 9.53 16.17 -21.95
C THR A 504 8.81 16.15 -23.29
N ALA A 505 9.55 16.36 -24.39
CA ALA A 505 8.97 16.34 -25.74
C ALA A 505 8.40 14.95 -26.10
N ALA A 506 9.07 13.88 -25.68
CA ALA A 506 8.59 12.50 -25.91
C ALA A 506 7.32 12.21 -25.09
N TYR A 507 7.27 12.64 -23.83
CA TYR A 507 6.09 12.52 -22.97
C TYR A 507 4.90 13.30 -23.57
N GLN A 508 5.11 14.56 -23.94
CA GLN A 508 4.08 15.40 -24.61
C GLN A 508 3.55 14.74 -25.90
N LYS A 509 4.46 14.18 -26.72
CA LYS A 509 4.08 13.48 -27.95
C LYS A 509 3.22 12.24 -27.62
N LEU A 510 3.62 11.46 -26.62
CA LEU A 510 2.89 10.25 -26.20
C LEU A 510 1.45 10.61 -25.78
N PHE A 511 1.30 11.55 -24.89
CA PHE A 511 -0.03 11.93 -24.41
C PHE A 511 -0.87 12.61 -25.49
N ASN A 512 -0.37 13.67 -26.15
CA ASN A 512 -1.18 14.44 -27.09
C ASN A 512 -1.50 13.68 -28.39
N LYS A 513 -0.62 12.77 -28.85
CA LYS A 513 -0.78 12.07 -30.14
C LYS A 513 -1.29 10.66 -30.03
N VAL A 514 -1.14 10.03 -28.84
CA VAL A 514 -1.50 8.62 -28.67
C VAL A 514 -2.59 8.46 -27.60
N ILE A 515 -2.38 8.92 -26.37
CA ILE A 515 -3.27 8.65 -25.23
C ILE A 515 -4.59 9.41 -25.35
N ILE A 516 -4.53 10.74 -25.42
CA ILE A 516 -5.74 11.59 -25.42
C ILE A 516 -6.71 11.23 -26.55
N PRO A 517 -6.27 10.97 -27.81
CA PRO A 517 -7.19 10.50 -28.85
C PRO A 517 -7.91 9.19 -28.53
N GLN A 518 -7.28 8.27 -27.79
CA GLN A 518 -7.86 6.96 -27.44
C GLN A 518 -8.99 7.05 -26.41
N ILE A 519 -9.11 8.16 -25.65
CA ILE A 519 -10.20 8.35 -24.71
C ILE A 519 -11.56 8.27 -25.42
N LYS A 520 -11.65 8.87 -26.61
CA LYS A 520 -12.87 8.85 -27.45
C LYS A 520 -13.19 7.48 -28.03
N THR A 521 -12.22 6.54 -28.04
CA THR A 521 -12.39 5.19 -28.56
C THR A 521 -12.61 4.14 -27.47
N GLY A 522 -12.70 4.55 -26.20
CA GLY A 522 -13.01 3.63 -25.10
C GLY A 522 -11.92 3.52 -24.02
N LEU A 523 -10.79 4.23 -24.13
CA LEU A 523 -9.81 4.27 -23.02
C LEU A 523 -10.45 4.88 -21.78
N ALA A 524 -10.40 4.16 -20.65
CA ALA A 524 -11.07 4.56 -19.43
C ALA A 524 -10.12 4.91 -18.27
N ALA A 525 -8.86 4.50 -18.36
CA ALA A 525 -7.83 4.88 -17.39
C ALA A 525 -6.42 4.71 -17.96
N THR A 526 -5.46 5.40 -17.33
CA THR A 526 -4.02 5.29 -17.64
C THR A 526 -3.18 5.25 -16.37
N VAL A 527 -2.14 4.41 -16.35
CA VAL A 527 -1.11 4.36 -15.31
C VAL A 527 0.27 4.47 -15.97
N TYR A 528 0.87 5.64 -15.90
CA TYR A 528 2.21 5.85 -16.44
C TYR A 528 3.28 5.35 -15.45
N THR A 529 4.30 4.66 -15.93
CA THR A 529 5.41 4.13 -15.15
C THR A 529 6.57 5.12 -15.12
N GLN A 530 6.95 5.82 -14.02
CA GLN A 530 6.39 5.71 -12.66
C GLN A 530 6.62 7.01 -11.85
N VAL A 531 6.26 7.06 -10.56
CA VAL A 531 6.41 8.27 -9.71
C VAL A 531 7.87 8.64 -9.54
N THR A 532 8.68 7.71 -8.98
CA THR A 532 10.11 7.93 -8.70
C THR A 532 10.96 6.86 -9.33
N ASP A 533 12.24 7.16 -9.52
CA ASP A 533 13.24 6.12 -9.72
C ASP A 533 13.28 5.18 -8.52
N VAL A 534 13.65 3.93 -8.75
CA VAL A 534 13.93 2.95 -7.70
C VAL A 534 15.18 2.16 -8.07
N GLU A 535 16.24 2.30 -7.30
CA GLU A 535 17.52 1.61 -7.50
C GLU A 535 18.07 1.73 -8.94
N ASP A 536 18.13 0.63 -9.70
CA ASP A 536 18.58 0.62 -11.11
C ASP A 536 17.54 1.19 -12.07
N GLU A 537 16.26 1.19 -11.71
CA GLU A 537 15.14 1.60 -12.54
C GLU A 537 14.97 3.11 -12.52
N ILE A 538 15.40 3.78 -13.62
CA ILE A 538 15.48 5.24 -13.72
C ILE A 538 14.38 5.85 -14.61
N ASN A 539 13.20 5.31 -14.60
CA ASN A 539 12.03 5.76 -15.39
C ASN A 539 11.00 6.54 -14.57
N GLY A 540 11.34 6.93 -13.35
CA GLY A 540 10.52 7.84 -12.55
C GLY A 540 10.38 9.23 -13.16
N LEU A 541 9.27 9.91 -12.91
CA LEU A 541 9.12 11.34 -13.19
C LEU A 541 9.95 12.20 -12.23
N MET A 542 10.40 11.60 -11.13
CA MET A 542 11.24 12.21 -10.11
C MET A 542 12.40 11.25 -9.77
N THR A 543 13.55 11.79 -9.35
CA THR A 543 14.70 10.98 -8.91
C THR A 543 14.40 10.23 -7.61
N TYR A 544 15.18 9.17 -7.33
CA TYR A 544 14.98 8.29 -6.18
C TYR A 544 15.08 9.03 -4.83
N ASP A 545 15.94 10.05 -4.74
CA ASP A 545 16.10 10.93 -3.59
C ASP A 545 15.08 12.08 -3.51
N ARG A 546 14.11 12.14 -4.44
CA ARG A 546 13.06 13.19 -4.55
C ARG A 546 13.59 14.61 -4.79
N GLN A 547 14.86 14.78 -5.11
CA GLN A 547 15.45 16.13 -5.26
C GLN A 547 15.19 16.76 -6.64
N VAL A 548 15.01 15.94 -7.68
CA VAL A 548 14.89 16.41 -9.05
C VAL A 548 13.63 15.90 -9.74
N ALA A 549 12.72 16.80 -10.09
CA ALA A 549 11.67 16.49 -11.07
C ALA A 549 12.30 16.42 -12.48
N LYS A 550 12.09 15.31 -13.17
CA LYS A 550 12.64 15.08 -14.51
C LYS A 550 11.82 15.75 -15.61
N ILE A 551 10.54 15.98 -15.36
CA ILE A 551 9.64 16.81 -16.17
C ILE A 551 9.05 17.86 -15.24
N ASP A 552 8.95 19.10 -15.70
CA ASP A 552 8.36 20.20 -14.93
C ASP A 552 6.90 19.86 -14.57
N PRO A 553 6.51 19.89 -13.28
CA PRO A 553 5.14 19.66 -12.83
C PRO A 553 4.09 20.49 -13.57
N ALA A 554 4.38 21.75 -13.90
CA ALA A 554 3.47 22.63 -14.63
C ALA A 554 3.23 22.13 -16.08
N VAL A 555 4.22 21.50 -16.68
CA VAL A 555 4.08 20.88 -18.02
C VAL A 555 3.20 19.63 -17.93
N LEU A 556 3.42 18.79 -16.90
CA LEU A 556 2.59 17.60 -16.65
C LEU A 556 1.14 18.00 -16.38
N GLN A 557 0.91 18.99 -15.53
CA GLN A 557 -0.43 19.50 -15.21
C GLN A 557 -1.19 19.93 -16.46
N LYS A 558 -0.59 20.75 -17.35
CA LYS A 558 -1.21 21.20 -18.61
C LYS A 558 -1.59 20.05 -19.56
N ILE A 559 -0.87 18.94 -19.49
CA ILE A 559 -1.19 17.75 -20.28
C ILE A 559 -2.36 17.00 -19.63
N ASN A 560 -2.26 16.78 -18.32
CA ASN A 560 -3.22 15.98 -17.55
C ASN A 560 -4.60 16.64 -17.47
N GLU A 561 -4.71 17.98 -17.50
CA GLU A 561 -5.96 18.72 -17.63
C GLU A 561 -6.79 18.32 -18.87
N LYS A 562 -6.14 17.74 -19.89
CA LYS A 562 -6.78 17.25 -21.13
C LYS A 562 -7.14 15.76 -21.07
N VAL A 563 -6.66 15.05 -20.05
CA VAL A 563 -6.87 13.61 -19.87
C VAL A 563 -8.15 13.39 -19.05
N LYS A 564 -9.28 13.58 -19.69
CA LYS A 564 -10.63 13.46 -19.10
C LYS A 564 -11.67 13.20 -20.20
N TYR A 565 -12.88 12.83 -19.81
CA TYR A 565 -14.03 12.68 -20.72
C TYR A 565 -14.56 14.03 -21.19
#